data_84a84a7272f3e06fc1cdcff3c1087b20
#
_entry.id   84a84a7272f3e06fc1cdcff3c1087b20
#
_cell.length_a   1.000
_cell.length_b   1.000
_cell.length_c   1.000
_cell.angle_alpha   90.00
_cell.angle_beta   90.00
_cell.angle_gamma   90.00
#
_symmetry.space_group_name_H-M   'P 1'
#
loop_
_entity.id
_entity.type
_entity.pdbx_description
1 polymer ?
#
loop_
_entity_poly.entity_id
_entity_poly.type
_entity_poly.pdbx_seq_one_letter_code
_entity_poly.pdbx_strand_id
1 'polypeptide(L)'
;MSLPFRRRAFFTPIGESTPNEVFLMQSPSQAPAAIAHISGPPGTPLAGIVSFFPQEGGTLVTARIHGLPYEDAPCASRVFGFHIHEGSSCTPPDFQDAGGHFDLDGCTHPHHAGDLPPLFGCRGEAYLSVLTDRFSVPDIVGRTVVIHSDPDDFTTQPSGHSGTRIGCGVIRAF
;
A
#
# COMPACT_ATOMS: atom_id res chain seq x y z
N MET A 1 -43.68 -45.11 -26.27
CA MET A 1 -42.81 -44.60 -27.33
C MET A 1 -41.86 -43.58 -26.68
N SER A 2 -40.68 -44.02 -26.29
CA SER A 2 -39.68 -43.19 -25.61
C SER A 2 -38.62 -42.79 -26.62
N LEU A 3 -38.35 -41.51 -26.76
CA LEU A 3 -37.28 -40.97 -27.57
C LEU A 3 -36.02 -40.80 -26.69
N PRO A 4 -34.85 -41.20 -27.15
CA PRO A 4 -33.60 -41.07 -26.36
C PRO A 4 -33.02 -39.69 -26.50
N PHE A 5 -32.69 -39.11 -25.34
CA PHE A 5 -31.99 -37.83 -25.16
C PHE A 5 -30.54 -38.04 -25.54
N ARG A 6 -30.08 -37.50 -26.67
CA ARG A 6 -28.67 -37.47 -27.05
C ARG A 6 -27.97 -36.32 -26.35
N ARG A 7 -27.16 -36.63 -25.34
CA ARG A 7 -26.14 -35.70 -24.82
C ARG A 7 -24.94 -35.68 -25.76
N ARG A 8 -24.69 -34.58 -26.44
CA ARG A 8 -23.38 -34.27 -27.03
C ARG A 8 -22.63 -33.37 -26.05
N ALA A 9 -21.69 -33.95 -25.35
CA ALA A 9 -20.65 -33.19 -24.65
C ALA A 9 -19.56 -32.86 -25.68
N PHE A 10 -19.45 -31.60 -26.04
CA PHE A 10 -18.22 -31.07 -26.66
C PHE A 10 -17.25 -30.72 -25.56
N PHE A 11 -16.37 -31.63 -25.25
CA PHE A 11 -15.15 -31.30 -24.52
C PHE A 11 -14.17 -30.74 -25.57
N THR A 12 -13.95 -29.43 -25.58
CA THR A 12 -12.76 -28.85 -26.15
C THR A 12 -11.63 -29.10 -25.16
N PRO A 13 -10.49 -29.68 -25.57
CA PRO A 13 -9.35 -29.80 -24.70
C PRO A 13 -8.86 -28.39 -24.39
N ILE A 14 -8.85 -28.06 -23.10
CA ILE A 14 -8.14 -26.89 -22.57
C ILE A 14 -6.68 -27.15 -22.89
N GLY A 15 -6.07 -26.28 -23.71
CA GLY A 15 -4.67 -26.35 -24.03
C GLY A 15 -3.84 -26.51 -22.76
N GLU A 16 -2.92 -27.46 -22.79
CA GLU A 16 -1.93 -27.68 -21.73
C GLU A 16 -1.18 -26.38 -21.51
N SER A 17 -1.54 -25.66 -20.43
CA SER A 17 -0.66 -24.63 -19.87
C SER A 17 0.56 -25.34 -19.34
N THR A 18 1.70 -25.04 -19.91
CA THR A 18 3.00 -25.50 -19.40
C THR A 18 3.12 -25.09 -17.92
N PRO A 19 3.31 -26.05 -16.99
CA PRO A 19 3.57 -25.70 -15.60
C PRO A 19 5.04 -25.30 -15.53
N ASN A 20 5.32 -24.03 -15.32
CA ASN A 20 6.53 -23.46 -14.70
C ASN A 20 6.91 -22.10 -15.26
N GLU A 21 6.00 -21.13 -15.14
CA GLU A 21 6.50 -19.84 -14.74
C GLU A 21 6.26 -19.74 -13.23
N VAL A 22 7.25 -20.17 -12.47
CA VAL A 22 7.39 -19.78 -11.08
C VAL A 22 7.44 -18.27 -11.12
N PHE A 23 6.37 -17.59 -10.67
CA PHE A 23 6.37 -16.17 -10.44
C PHE A 23 7.35 -15.92 -9.28
N LEU A 24 8.64 -15.95 -9.62
CA LEU A 24 9.68 -15.50 -8.72
C LEU A 24 9.38 -14.01 -8.51
N MET A 25 8.90 -13.67 -7.34
CA MET A 25 8.98 -12.31 -6.83
C MET A 25 10.47 -11.95 -6.76
N GLN A 26 11.02 -11.59 -7.91
CA GLN A 26 12.34 -11.01 -7.98
C GLN A 26 12.27 -9.69 -7.25
N SER A 27 13.11 -9.51 -6.26
CA SER A 27 13.42 -8.17 -5.79
C SER A 27 13.68 -7.32 -7.03
N PRO A 28 13.07 -6.13 -7.15
CA PRO A 28 13.20 -5.36 -8.36
C PRO A 28 14.68 -5.19 -8.67
N SER A 29 15.12 -5.73 -9.80
CA SER A 29 16.48 -5.56 -10.33
C SER A 29 16.70 -4.13 -10.83
N GLN A 30 15.64 -3.32 -10.81
CA GLN A 30 15.59 -1.96 -11.30
C GLN A 30 15.53 -0.98 -10.13
N ALA A 31 16.17 0.18 -10.29
CA ALA A 31 16.04 1.29 -9.36
C ALA A 31 14.56 1.75 -9.26
N PRO A 32 14.11 2.25 -8.09
CA PRO A 32 12.76 2.82 -7.98
C PRO A 32 12.64 4.05 -8.87
N ALA A 33 11.46 4.30 -9.42
CA ALA A 33 11.19 5.52 -10.17
C ALA A 33 10.80 6.71 -9.26
N ALA A 34 10.35 6.43 -8.05
CA ALA A 34 10.11 7.43 -7.01
C ALA A 34 10.33 6.86 -5.61
N ILE A 35 10.66 7.74 -4.67
CA ILE A 35 10.85 7.40 -3.25
C ILE A 35 10.20 8.45 -2.35
N ALA A 36 9.83 8.03 -1.14
CA ALA A 36 9.48 8.92 -0.04
C ALA A 36 10.34 8.57 1.18
N HIS A 37 11.09 9.54 1.70
CA HIS A 37 11.75 9.42 2.99
C HIS A 37 10.74 9.77 4.08
N ILE A 38 10.40 8.78 4.89
CA ILE A 38 9.45 8.94 5.99
C ILE A 38 10.20 9.43 7.22
N SER A 39 9.61 10.38 7.93
CA SER A 39 10.05 10.79 9.26
C SER A 39 8.84 11.02 10.16
N GLY A 40 9.01 10.73 11.44
CA GLY A 40 8.03 11.07 12.47
C GLY A 40 8.19 12.52 12.96
N PRO A 41 7.34 12.97 13.90
CA PRO A 41 7.50 14.24 14.57
C PRO A 41 8.89 14.38 15.24
N PRO A 42 9.39 15.61 15.43
CA PRO A 42 10.67 15.84 16.10
C PRO A 42 10.77 15.12 17.44
N GLY A 43 11.87 14.43 17.67
CA GLY A 43 12.11 13.66 18.90
C GLY A 43 11.59 12.22 18.88
N THR A 44 10.93 11.79 17.82
CA THR A 44 10.52 10.38 17.65
C THR A 44 11.57 9.62 16.82
N PRO A 45 11.76 8.30 17.05
CA PRO A 45 12.71 7.50 16.29
C PRO A 45 12.14 7.02 14.93
N LEU A 46 10.89 7.36 14.61
CA LEU A 46 10.22 6.85 13.41
C LEU A 46 10.88 7.41 12.15
N ALA A 47 11.37 6.51 11.32
CA ALA A 47 11.92 6.84 10.01
C ALA A 47 11.79 5.64 9.05
N GLY A 48 11.99 5.88 7.76
CA GLY A 48 11.94 4.82 6.77
C GLY A 48 11.99 5.31 5.34
N ILE A 49 11.84 4.36 4.43
CA ILE A 49 11.79 4.61 2.99
C ILE A 49 10.62 3.85 2.40
N VAL A 50 9.84 4.53 1.57
CA VAL A 50 8.85 3.92 0.69
C VAL A 50 9.33 4.11 -0.74
N SER A 51 9.38 3.04 -1.51
CA SER A 51 9.88 3.04 -2.89
C SER A 51 8.80 2.55 -3.84
N PHE A 52 8.75 3.16 -5.03
CA PHE A 52 7.73 2.92 -6.04
C PHE A 52 8.41 2.49 -7.34
N PHE A 53 8.03 1.31 -7.83
CA PHE A 53 8.59 0.70 -9.03
C PHE A 53 7.49 0.51 -10.07
N PRO A 54 7.60 1.10 -11.26
CA PRO A 54 6.68 0.82 -12.35
C PRO A 54 6.73 -0.67 -12.69
N GLN A 55 5.57 -1.29 -12.86
CA GLN A 55 5.42 -2.66 -13.29
C GLN A 55 4.42 -2.74 -14.44
N GLU A 56 4.45 -3.83 -15.20
CA GLU A 56 3.39 -4.11 -16.15
C GLU A 56 2.05 -4.24 -15.40
N GLY A 57 1.10 -3.37 -15.75
CA GLY A 57 -0.23 -3.34 -15.14
C GLY A 57 -0.32 -2.65 -13.77
N GLY A 58 0.72 -1.90 -13.31
CA GLY A 58 0.60 -1.18 -12.05
C GLY A 58 1.90 -0.65 -11.45
N THR A 59 1.88 -0.48 -10.14
CA THR A 59 3.02 0.00 -9.36
C THR A 59 3.31 -0.97 -8.21
N LEU A 60 4.55 -1.45 -8.12
CA LEU A 60 5.02 -2.15 -6.94
C LEU A 60 5.46 -1.12 -5.90
N VAL A 61 4.82 -1.17 -4.73
CA VAL A 61 5.15 -0.33 -3.57
C VAL A 61 5.90 -1.19 -2.56
N THR A 62 7.06 -0.73 -2.09
CA THR A 62 7.78 -1.35 -0.96
C THR A 62 7.98 -0.32 0.13
N ALA A 63 7.75 -0.72 1.38
CA ALA A 63 7.98 0.10 2.56
C ALA A 63 8.93 -0.62 3.53
N ARG A 64 9.92 0.12 4.03
CA ARG A 64 10.81 -0.30 5.12
C ARG A 64 10.80 0.80 6.17
N ILE A 65 10.17 0.52 7.30
CA ILE A 65 9.94 1.50 8.37
C ILE A 65 10.56 0.97 9.64
N HIS A 66 11.15 1.85 10.43
CA HIS A 66 11.69 1.57 11.77
C HIS A 66 11.29 2.66 12.75
N GLY A 67 11.44 2.38 14.03
CA GLY A 67 11.08 3.30 15.10
C GLY A 67 9.57 3.48 15.28
N LEU A 68 8.75 2.53 14.77
CA LEU A 68 7.31 2.49 15.05
C LEU A 68 7.06 2.25 16.55
N PRO A 69 6.00 2.83 17.13
CA PRO A 69 5.59 2.55 18.49
C PRO A 69 5.37 1.04 18.71
N TYR A 70 5.99 0.47 19.75
CA TYR A 70 5.77 -0.93 20.11
C TYR A 70 5.90 -1.13 21.63
N GLU A 71 5.31 -2.23 22.10
CA GLU A 71 5.46 -2.72 23.47
C GLU A 71 5.99 -4.15 23.40
N ASP A 72 6.93 -4.49 24.27
CA ASP A 72 7.44 -5.87 24.39
C ASP A 72 6.57 -6.66 25.36
N ALA A 73 5.34 -6.96 24.92
CA ALA A 73 4.35 -7.70 25.68
C ALA A 73 3.58 -8.66 24.76
N PRO A 74 3.01 -9.76 25.32
CA PRO A 74 2.13 -10.65 24.57
C PRO A 74 0.94 -9.89 23.96
N CYS A 75 0.62 -10.18 22.70
CA CYS A 75 -0.49 -9.56 21.94
C CYS A 75 -0.37 -8.04 21.73
N ALA A 76 0.83 -7.47 21.90
CA ALA A 76 1.07 -6.04 21.72
C ALA A 76 1.50 -5.66 20.30
N SER A 77 1.43 -6.57 19.33
CA SER A 77 1.68 -6.25 17.91
C SER A 77 0.69 -5.22 17.44
N ARG A 78 1.22 -4.14 16.84
CA ARG A 78 0.41 -3.02 16.35
C ARG A 78 0.29 -3.07 14.83
N VAL A 79 -0.84 -2.57 14.36
CA VAL A 79 -1.14 -2.38 12.94
C VAL A 79 -1.32 -0.87 12.73
N PHE A 80 -0.75 -0.36 11.65
CA PHE A 80 -0.72 1.07 11.37
C PHE A 80 -1.37 1.34 10.02
N GLY A 81 -2.30 2.28 9.95
CA GLY A 81 -2.83 2.77 8.69
C GLY A 81 -1.71 3.33 7.81
N PHE A 82 -1.79 3.08 6.52
CA PHE A 82 -0.74 3.42 5.57
C PHE A 82 -1.36 3.88 4.25
N HIS A 83 -1.23 5.16 3.95
CA HIS A 83 -1.93 5.75 2.81
C HIS A 83 -1.05 6.74 2.05
N ILE A 84 -1.36 6.95 0.77
CA ILE A 84 -0.93 8.12 0.02
C ILE A 84 -1.97 9.22 0.21
N HIS A 85 -1.53 10.41 0.57
CA HIS A 85 -2.36 11.58 0.76
C HIS A 85 -2.17 12.58 -0.38
N GLU A 86 -3.17 13.44 -0.60
CA GLU A 86 -3.22 14.39 -1.72
C GLU A 86 -2.27 15.58 -1.58
N GLY A 87 -1.88 15.92 -0.36
CA GLY A 87 -1.01 17.06 -0.09
C GLY A 87 0.43 16.84 -0.55
N SER A 88 1.18 17.93 -0.60
CA SER A 88 2.57 17.95 -1.10
C SER A 88 3.60 18.31 -0.03
N SER A 89 3.21 18.35 1.23
CA SER A 89 4.01 18.79 2.36
C SER A 89 3.77 17.93 3.61
N CYS A 90 4.77 17.86 4.48
CA CYS A 90 4.78 17.09 5.72
C CYS A 90 5.25 17.98 6.88
N THR A 91 4.47 19.00 7.24
CA THR A 91 4.83 19.89 8.35
C THR A 91 4.49 19.24 9.70
N PRO A 92 5.51 18.95 10.54
CA PRO A 92 5.27 18.37 11.84
C PRO A 92 4.64 19.42 12.80
N PRO A 93 4.03 18.99 13.93
CA PRO A 93 4.04 17.61 14.44
C PRO A 93 2.92 16.73 13.91
N ASP A 94 1.86 17.29 13.32
CA ASP A 94 0.62 16.59 13.03
C ASP A 94 0.35 16.36 11.53
N PHE A 95 1.23 16.86 10.66
CA PHE A 95 1.21 16.62 9.21
C PHE A 95 -0.15 16.94 8.54
N GLN A 96 -0.86 17.98 9.02
CA GLN A 96 -2.19 18.32 8.51
C GLN A 96 -2.16 18.77 7.04
N ASP A 97 -1.06 19.33 6.60
CA ASP A 97 -0.82 19.77 5.22
C ASP A 97 -0.63 18.62 4.21
N ALA A 98 -0.56 17.38 4.69
CA ALA A 98 -0.68 16.21 3.82
C ALA A 98 -2.11 16.04 3.23
N GLY A 99 -3.12 16.73 3.75
CA GLY A 99 -4.49 16.68 3.22
C GLY A 99 -5.23 15.37 3.49
N GLY A 100 -6.20 15.03 2.67
CA GLY A 100 -6.96 13.77 2.71
C GLY A 100 -6.26 12.63 1.95
N HIS A 101 -6.89 11.46 1.91
CA HIS A 101 -6.41 10.36 1.10
C HIS A 101 -6.42 10.73 -0.39
N PHE A 102 -5.37 10.34 -1.11
CA PHE A 102 -5.27 10.58 -2.54
C PHE A 102 -6.31 9.78 -3.30
N ASP A 103 -7.11 10.45 -4.09
CA ASP A 103 -8.14 9.85 -4.91
C ASP A 103 -8.10 10.44 -6.32
N LEU A 104 -8.38 9.61 -7.32
CA LEU A 104 -8.38 9.96 -8.74
C LEU A 104 -9.81 10.05 -9.30
N ASP A 105 -10.74 9.28 -8.76
CA ASP A 105 -12.01 8.99 -9.41
C ASP A 105 -13.24 9.41 -8.58
N GLY A 106 -13.07 10.07 -7.44
CA GLY A 106 -14.15 10.45 -6.53
C GLY A 106 -14.74 9.27 -5.79
N CYS A 107 -13.91 8.27 -5.48
CA CYS A 107 -14.31 7.09 -4.74
C CYS A 107 -14.50 7.39 -3.26
N THR A 108 -15.13 6.46 -2.55
CA THR A 108 -15.19 6.47 -1.09
C THR A 108 -14.17 5.49 -0.52
N HIS A 109 -13.73 5.72 0.73
CA HIS A 109 -12.88 4.80 1.45
C HIS A 109 -13.56 3.39 1.56
N PRO A 110 -12.84 2.28 1.34
CA PRO A 110 -11.40 2.12 1.14
C PRO A 110 -11.00 1.99 -0.36
N HIS A 111 -11.66 2.69 -1.23
CA HIS A 111 -11.45 2.59 -2.68
C HIS A 111 -10.68 3.79 -3.27
N HIS A 112 -10.19 4.71 -2.42
CA HIS A 112 -9.31 5.77 -2.91
C HIS A 112 -8.04 5.17 -3.54
N ALA A 113 -7.48 5.86 -4.51
CA ALA A 113 -6.23 5.41 -5.13
C ALA A 113 -5.09 5.27 -4.11
N GLY A 114 -5.08 6.11 -3.08
CA GLY A 114 -4.07 6.12 -2.01
C GLY A 114 -4.28 5.12 -0.88
N ASP A 115 -5.38 4.36 -0.85
CA ASP A 115 -5.64 3.39 0.23
C ASP A 115 -4.78 2.14 0.02
N LEU A 116 -3.70 2.03 0.78
CA LEU A 116 -2.75 0.92 0.75
C LEU A 116 -3.02 -0.07 1.91
N PRO A 117 -2.57 -1.33 1.80
CA PRO A 117 -2.62 -2.26 2.92
C PRO A 117 -1.87 -1.72 4.13
N PRO A 118 -2.35 -1.96 5.36
CA PRO A 118 -1.73 -1.45 6.57
C PRO A 118 -0.36 -2.08 6.83
N LEU A 119 0.47 -1.38 7.60
CA LEU A 119 1.74 -1.89 8.06
C LEU A 119 1.55 -2.74 9.33
N PHE A 120 2.08 -3.95 9.32
CA PHE A 120 2.15 -4.81 10.50
C PHE A 120 3.47 -4.59 11.20
N GLY A 121 3.40 -4.05 12.43
CA GLY A 121 4.58 -3.76 13.24
C GLY A 121 5.18 -5.04 13.85
N CYS A 122 6.51 -5.12 13.82
CA CYS A 122 7.29 -6.17 14.45
C CYS A 122 8.42 -5.51 15.25
N ARG A 123 8.27 -5.37 16.56
CA ARG A 123 9.26 -4.75 17.46
C ARG A 123 9.78 -3.39 16.98
N GLY A 124 8.86 -2.54 16.53
CA GLY A 124 9.19 -1.21 16.03
C GLY A 124 9.62 -1.15 14.57
N GLU A 125 9.62 -2.25 13.86
CA GLU A 125 9.90 -2.33 12.43
C GLU A 125 8.68 -2.77 11.63
N ALA A 126 8.58 -2.39 10.37
CA ALA A 126 7.62 -2.92 9.42
C ALA A 126 8.23 -3.04 8.02
N TYR A 127 7.82 -4.08 7.32
CA TYR A 127 8.10 -4.29 5.91
C TYR A 127 6.82 -4.61 5.15
N LEU A 128 6.61 -3.93 4.03
CA LEU A 128 5.51 -4.19 3.12
C LEU A 128 6.03 -4.27 1.68
N SER A 129 5.48 -5.17 0.91
CA SER A 129 5.64 -5.19 -0.54
C SER A 129 4.29 -5.52 -1.16
N VAL A 130 3.74 -4.62 -1.97
CA VAL A 130 2.42 -4.76 -2.58
C VAL A 130 2.42 -4.24 -4.01
N LEU A 131 1.80 -4.98 -4.91
CA LEU A 131 1.49 -4.55 -6.27
C LEU A 131 0.08 -3.96 -6.29
N THR A 132 -0.08 -2.79 -6.88
CA THR A 132 -1.37 -2.11 -7.03
C THR A 132 -1.51 -1.53 -8.43
N ASP A 133 -2.72 -1.55 -8.94
CA ASP A 133 -3.14 -0.92 -10.21
C ASP A 133 -3.92 0.39 -9.99
N ARG A 134 -4.07 0.82 -8.73
CA ARG A 134 -4.86 2.01 -8.36
C ARG A 134 -4.23 3.33 -8.80
N PHE A 135 -2.93 3.33 -9.07
CA PHE A 135 -2.19 4.50 -9.56
C PHE A 135 -0.94 4.08 -10.32
N SER A 136 -0.46 4.96 -11.17
CA SER A 136 0.88 4.91 -11.74
C SER A 136 1.86 5.80 -10.96
N VAL A 137 3.17 5.57 -11.10
CA VAL A 137 4.16 6.40 -10.38
C VAL A 137 4.03 7.90 -10.69
N PRO A 138 3.79 8.35 -11.94
CA PRO A 138 3.57 9.77 -12.23
C PRO A 138 2.41 10.41 -11.48
N ASP A 139 1.35 9.68 -11.17
CA ASP A 139 0.16 10.22 -10.49
C ASP A 139 0.44 10.64 -9.05
N ILE A 140 1.43 10.00 -8.43
CA ILE A 140 1.73 10.16 -7.00
C ILE A 140 2.98 11.00 -6.71
N VAL A 141 3.80 11.32 -7.71
CA VAL A 141 4.95 12.22 -7.51
C VAL A 141 4.49 13.59 -7.04
N GLY A 142 5.11 14.09 -5.96
CA GLY A 142 4.70 15.33 -5.30
C GLY A 142 3.63 15.16 -4.22
N ARG A 143 2.99 13.99 -4.12
CA ARG A 143 2.06 13.62 -3.04
C ARG A 143 2.83 13.19 -1.79
N THR A 144 2.11 12.84 -0.72
CA THR A 144 2.74 12.40 0.52
C THR A 144 2.32 10.97 0.89
N VAL A 145 3.24 10.24 1.49
CA VAL A 145 2.94 8.99 2.19
C VAL A 145 2.74 9.30 3.66
N VAL A 146 1.68 8.79 4.26
CA VAL A 146 1.36 8.98 5.68
C VAL A 146 1.24 7.64 6.38
N ILE A 147 1.82 7.54 7.58
CA ILE A 147 1.64 6.43 8.52
C ILE A 147 0.78 6.93 9.67
N HIS A 148 -0.23 6.17 10.03
CA HIS A 148 -1.18 6.49 11.08
C HIS A 148 -0.94 5.66 12.35
N SER A 149 -1.44 6.14 13.50
CA SER A 149 -1.24 5.49 14.81
C SER A 149 -2.05 4.22 15.00
N ASP A 150 -3.16 4.07 14.30
CA ASP A 150 -4.14 3.01 14.47
C ASP A 150 -4.38 2.27 13.13
N PRO A 151 -4.90 1.05 13.18
CA PRO A 151 -5.24 0.32 11.96
C PRO A 151 -6.38 1.01 11.23
N ASP A 152 -6.34 0.92 9.90
CA ASP A 152 -7.46 1.21 9.04
C ASP A 152 -8.56 0.15 9.24
N ASP A 153 -9.80 0.57 9.50
CA ASP A 153 -10.95 -0.33 9.64
C ASP A 153 -11.64 -0.66 8.31
N PHE A 154 -11.18 -0.07 7.19
CA PHE A 154 -11.68 -0.22 5.82
C PHE A 154 -13.15 0.12 5.60
N THR A 155 -13.80 0.75 6.54
CA THR A 155 -15.25 0.99 6.51
C THR A 155 -15.66 2.39 6.88
N THR A 156 -15.02 2.99 7.87
CA THR A 156 -15.39 4.31 8.35
C THR A 156 -14.96 5.42 7.39
N GLN A 157 -15.89 6.27 7.01
CA GLN A 157 -15.61 7.41 6.16
C GLN A 157 -15.06 8.58 6.96
N PRO A 158 -14.19 9.40 6.39
CA PRO A 158 -13.58 9.29 5.05
C PRO A 158 -12.25 8.49 5.02
N SER A 159 -11.74 7.98 6.14
CA SER A 159 -10.33 7.53 6.26
C SER A 159 -10.09 6.34 7.19
N GLY A 160 -11.12 5.49 7.44
CA GLY A 160 -10.96 4.23 8.14
C GLY A 160 -10.60 4.32 9.62
N HIS A 161 -10.89 5.44 10.31
CA HIS A 161 -10.55 5.64 11.73
C HIS A 161 -9.07 5.36 12.07
N SER A 162 -8.16 5.61 11.15
CA SER A 162 -6.74 5.25 11.27
C SER A 162 -5.97 6.01 12.36
N GLY A 163 -6.61 6.90 13.11
CA GLY A 163 -6.01 7.66 14.20
C GLY A 163 -5.16 8.84 13.73
N THR A 164 -4.15 9.19 14.52
CA THR A 164 -3.28 10.34 14.26
C THR A 164 -2.19 9.99 13.25
N ARG A 165 -1.66 11.00 12.56
CA ARG A 165 -0.54 10.86 11.64
C ARG A 165 0.76 10.86 12.44
N ILE A 166 1.50 9.76 12.39
CA ILE A 166 2.73 9.56 13.15
C ILE A 166 3.98 9.58 12.28
N GLY A 167 3.84 9.50 10.97
CA GLY A 167 4.94 9.58 10.02
C GLY A 167 4.48 10.11 8.68
N CYS A 168 5.33 10.89 8.03
CA CYS A 168 5.04 11.47 6.72
C CYS A 168 6.31 11.59 5.87
N GLY A 169 6.15 11.48 4.54
CA GLY A 169 7.22 11.70 3.58
C GLY A 169 6.68 12.11 2.22
N VAL A 170 7.28 13.12 1.60
CA VAL A 170 6.92 13.56 0.24
C VAL A 170 7.52 12.61 -0.78
N ILE A 171 6.71 12.16 -1.72
CA ILE A 171 7.12 11.29 -2.83
C ILE A 171 7.86 12.14 -3.88
N ARG A 172 9.10 11.77 -4.17
CA ARG A 172 9.96 12.44 -5.14
C ARG A 172 10.41 11.47 -6.21
N ALA A 173 10.49 11.93 -7.45
CA ALA A 173 11.12 11.16 -8.51
C ALA A 173 12.58 10.86 -8.12
N PHE A 174 13.02 9.64 -8.44
CA PHE A 174 14.36 9.13 -8.12
C PHE A 174 15.31 9.33 -9.28
#